data_ce70b11703689cdd3d09accc00718943
#
_entry.id   ce70b11703689cdd3d09accc00718943
#
_cell.length_a   1.000
_cell.length_b   1.000
_cell.length_c   1.000
_cell.angle_alpha   90.00
_cell.angle_beta   90.00
_cell.angle_gamma   90.00
#
_symmetry.space_group_name_H-M   'P 1'
#
loop_
_entity.id
_entity.type
_entity.pdbx_description
1 polymer ?
#
loop_
_entity_poly.entity_id
_entity_poly.type
_entity_poly.pdbx_seq_one_letter_code
_entity_poly.pdbx_strand_id
1 'polypeptide(L)'
;KNTNWFNPACMPALYGGLCVNSNGDRFMNEYDLAMASMSYGGEPLLHVKEYYTIFDEAGYMSNTEEGGYYGYMGNPECWMSGLLLYSNPIEDFESLMAEAAEAGWAWTFDSVAEAAETLGLTNLEETLVNYNGFCETGEDTEFFKRAEMLKAIDTDGPIHIIQYNPAAFNTAGGCRTDEFCRALTADFEPINGLYIAGVENGSLY
;
A
#
# COMPACT_ATOMS: atom_id res chain seq x y z
N LYS A 1 -14.40 12.47 -3.26
CA LYS A 1 -13.94 12.60 -1.88
C LYS A 1 -12.49 13.05 -1.95
N ASN A 2 -12.17 14.17 -1.30
CA ASN A 2 -10.80 14.66 -1.19
C ASN A 2 -10.07 13.74 -0.22
N THR A 3 -9.42 12.73 -0.74
CA THR A 3 -8.41 12.02 0.02
C THR A 3 -7.26 12.99 0.21
N ASN A 4 -7.04 13.39 1.44
CA ASN A 4 -5.83 14.13 1.76
C ASN A 4 -4.67 13.13 1.63
N TRP A 5 -4.03 13.12 0.47
CA TRP A 5 -2.86 12.30 0.17
C TRP A 5 -1.77 12.40 1.24
N PHE A 6 -1.72 13.51 1.96
CA PHE A 6 -0.77 13.78 3.02
C PHE A 6 -1.25 13.34 4.41
N ASN A 7 -2.42 12.69 4.55
CA ASN A 7 -2.82 12.15 5.84
C ASN A 7 -2.00 10.89 6.14
N PRO A 8 -1.15 10.89 7.20
CA PRO A 8 -0.33 9.73 7.56
C PRO A 8 -1.12 8.46 7.90
N ALA A 9 -2.42 8.56 8.21
CA ALA A 9 -3.27 7.37 8.38
C ALA A 9 -3.37 6.52 7.09
N CYS A 10 -2.97 7.05 5.93
CA CYS A 10 -2.81 6.26 4.70
C CYS A 10 -1.58 5.33 4.73
N MET A 11 -0.67 5.50 5.69
CA MET A 11 0.61 4.76 5.73
C MET A 11 0.46 3.28 6.08
N PRO A 12 -0.52 2.80 6.87
CA PRO A 12 -0.66 1.38 7.17
C PRO A 12 -0.69 0.47 5.94
N ALA A 13 -1.26 0.92 4.82
CA ALA A 13 -1.20 0.16 3.57
C ALA A 13 0.23 -0.01 3.06
N LEU A 14 1.07 1.00 3.24
CA LEU A 14 2.47 0.99 2.83
C LEU A 14 3.36 0.21 3.82
N TYR A 15 2.87 -0.10 5.02
CA TYR A 15 3.58 -0.89 6.01
C TYR A 15 3.34 -2.40 5.91
N GLY A 16 2.67 -2.83 4.84
CA GLY A 16 2.48 -4.25 4.56
C GLY A 16 1.41 -4.93 5.40
N GLY A 17 0.41 -4.18 5.86
CA GLY A 17 -0.82 -4.74 6.43
C GLY A 17 -1.47 -5.71 5.43
N LEU A 18 -2.49 -6.47 5.84
CA LEU A 18 -3.23 -7.34 4.93
C LEU A 18 -4.12 -6.51 4.00
N CYS A 19 -3.91 -6.60 2.69
CA CYS A 19 -4.72 -5.90 1.70
C CYS A 19 -5.77 -6.83 1.09
N VAL A 20 -7.03 -6.41 1.11
CA VAL A 20 -8.13 -7.15 0.50
C VAL A 20 -8.91 -6.27 -0.47
N ASN A 21 -9.51 -6.90 -1.50
CA ASN A 21 -10.39 -6.26 -2.46
C ASN A 21 -11.79 -6.02 -1.86
N SER A 22 -12.72 -5.50 -2.65
CA SER A 22 -14.11 -5.21 -2.24
C SER A 22 -14.95 -6.46 -1.87
N ASN A 23 -14.47 -7.66 -2.14
CA ASN A 23 -15.11 -8.90 -1.68
C ASN A 23 -14.49 -9.43 -0.37
N GLY A 24 -13.38 -8.86 0.07
CA GLY A 24 -12.59 -9.38 1.20
C GLY A 24 -11.54 -10.40 0.80
N ASP A 25 -11.27 -10.61 -0.50
CA ASP A 25 -10.20 -11.51 -0.96
C ASP A 25 -8.86 -10.80 -0.93
N ARG A 26 -7.83 -11.46 -0.43
CA ARG A 26 -6.44 -11.02 -0.60
C ARG A 26 -6.07 -11.07 -2.08
N PHE A 27 -5.30 -10.12 -2.59
CA PHE A 27 -5.05 -10.00 -4.03
C PHE A 27 -3.60 -9.63 -4.38
N MET A 28 -2.72 -9.49 -3.39
CA MET A 28 -1.34 -9.07 -3.64
C MET A 28 -0.38 -9.48 -2.52
N ASN A 29 0.91 -9.37 -2.82
CA ASN A 29 1.96 -9.31 -1.82
C ASN A 29 2.09 -7.86 -1.32
N GLU A 30 1.64 -7.60 -0.12
CA GLU A 30 1.62 -6.25 0.45
C GLU A 30 3.03 -5.67 0.66
N TYR A 31 4.02 -6.55 0.83
CA TYR A 31 5.42 -6.13 0.94
C TYR A 31 5.90 -5.38 -0.32
N ASP A 32 5.44 -5.80 -1.49
CA ASP A 32 5.83 -5.19 -2.76
C ASP A 32 5.31 -3.74 -2.90
N LEU A 33 4.21 -3.40 -2.20
CA LEU A 33 3.67 -2.05 -2.21
C LEU A 33 4.60 -1.04 -1.53
N ALA A 34 5.34 -1.47 -0.51
CA ALA A 34 6.20 -0.60 0.31
C ALA A 34 7.67 -0.61 -0.12
N MET A 35 8.10 -1.63 -0.88
CA MET A 35 9.53 -1.88 -1.10
C MET A 35 10.03 -1.35 -2.44
N ALA A 36 11.32 -1.35 -2.60
CA ALA A 36 12.25 -0.73 -3.56
C ALA A 36 11.66 -0.18 -4.88
N SER A 37 10.56 -0.71 -5.33
CA SER A 37 9.84 -0.23 -6.50
C SER A 37 8.35 -0.43 -6.29
N MET A 38 7.61 0.64 -6.10
CA MET A 38 6.14 0.61 -6.07
C MET A 38 5.51 -0.05 -7.31
N SER A 39 6.29 -0.24 -8.37
CA SER A 39 5.82 -0.88 -9.59
C SER A 39 5.43 -2.34 -9.38
N TYR A 40 6.06 -3.05 -8.45
CA TYR A 40 5.67 -4.43 -8.14
C TYR A 40 4.30 -4.51 -7.45
N GLY A 41 4.03 -3.61 -6.51
CA GLY A 41 2.71 -3.51 -5.88
C GLY A 41 1.67 -2.79 -6.75
N GLY A 42 2.10 -2.02 -7.73
CA GLY A 42 1.22 -1.23 -8.61
C GLY A 42 0.43 -2.08 -9.59
N GLU A 43 0.98 -3.19 -10.07
CA GLU A 43 0.31 -4.05 -11.05
C GLU A 43 -0.99 -4.67 -10.50
N PRO A 44 -1.01 -5.32 -9.33
CA PRO A 44 -2.26 -5.81 -8.73
C PRO A 44 -3.30 -4.71 -8.51
N LEU A 45 -2.87 -3.50 -8.18
CA LEU A 45 -3.77 -2.36 -7.97
C LEU A 45 -4.50 -1.92 -9.24
N LEU A 46 -3.98 -2.22 -10.44
CA LEU A 46 -4.68 -1.93 -11.70
C LEU A 46 -5.97 -2.74 -11.88
N HIS A 47 -6.11 -3.84 -11.15
CA HIS A 47 -7.23 -4.77 -11.27
C HIS A 47 -8.32 -4.57 -10.21
N VAL A 48 -8.10 -3.67 -9.25
CA VAL A 48 -9.07 -3.35 -8.20
C VAL A 48 -9.50 -1.89 -8.31
N LYS A 49 -10.77 -1.64 -8.01
CA LYS A 49 -11.32 -0.27 -8.00
C LYS A 49 -11.10 0.41 -6.67
N GLU A 50 -11.14 -0.38 -5.62
CA GLU A 50 -10.90 0.01 -4.23
C GLU A 50 -10.32 -1.20 -3.50
N TYR A 51 -9.62 -0.96 -2.41
CA TYR A 51 -9.09 -2.00 -1.56
C TYR A 51 -9.05 -1.53 -0.10
N TYR A 52 -8.91 -2.49 0.80
CA TYR A 52 -8.94 -2.27 2.23
C TYR A 52 -7.67 -2.84 2.84
N THR A 53 -7.08 -2.12 3.79
CA THR A 53 -6.01 -2.64 4.64
C THR A 53 -6.59 -3.01 5.98
N ILE A 54 -6.31 -4.25 6.41
CA ILE A 54 -6.80 -4.84 7.63
C ILE A 54 -5.64 -4.97 8.62
N PHE A 55 -5.84 -4.55 9.84
CA PHE A 55 -4.89 -4.73 10.93
C PHE A 55 -5.61 -4.80 12.28
N ASP A 56 -4.99 -5.47 13.24
CA ASP A 56 -5.47 -5.59 14.62
C ASP A 56 -4.97 -4.43 15.50
N GLU A 57 -5.30 -4.48 16.79
CA GLU A 57 -4.86 -3.49 17.77
C GLU A 57 -3.33 -3.41 17.85
N ALA A 58 -2.63 -4.53 17.75
CA ALA A 58 -1.17 -4.53 17.79
C ALA A 58 -0.58 -3.85 16.52
N GLY A 59 -1.17 -4.10 15.35
CA GLY A 59 -0.86 -3.39 14.12
C GLY A 59 -1.19 -1.89 14.21
N TYR A 60 -2.31 -1.54 14.83
CA TYR A 60 -2.68 -0.14 15.11
C TYR A 60 -1.62 0.55 15.99
N MET A 61 -1.31 -0.05 17.14
CA MET A 61 -0.34 0.50 18.08
C MET A 61 1.07 0.59 17.48
N SER A 62 1.43 -0.33 16.58
CA SER A 62 2.73 -0.30 15.91
C SER A 62 3.00 0.99 15.11
N ASN A 63 1.95 1.68 14.70
CA ASN A 63 2.08 2.98 14.01
C ASN A 63 2.41 4.12 14.97
N THR A 64 2.20 3.93 16.27
CA THR A 64 2.52 4.89 17.33
C THR A 64 3.86 4.65 17.98
N GLU A 65 4.55 3.54 17.65
CA GLU A 65 5.81 3.12 18.26
C GLU A 65 7.00 3.32 17.32
N GLU A 66 8.16 3.62 17.89
CA GLU A 66 9.40 3.72 17.12
C GLU A 66 9.77 2.34 16.55
N GLY A 67 9.95 2.29 15.24
CA GLY A 67 10.30 1.06 14.53
C GLY A 67 9.12 0.14 14.20
N GLY A 68 7.97 0.31 14.84
CA GLY A 68 6.72 -0.43 14.58
C GLY A 68 6.86 -1.89 14.15
N TYR A 69 5.77 -2.56 13.81
CA TYR A 69 5.82 -3.95 13.34
C TYR A 69 6.69 -4.16 12.12
N TYR A 70 6.62 -3.20 11.22
CA TYR A 70 7.20 -3.39 9.90
C TYR A 70 8.49 -2.61 9.74
N GLY A 71 8.73 -1.58 10.56
CA GLY A 71 9.98 -0.79 10.53
C GLY A 71 10.35 -0.28 9.13
N TYR A 72 9.38 -0.20 8.23
CA TYR A 72 9.63 0.06 6.82
C TYR A 72 10.37 1.35 6.55
N MET A 73 10.02 2.38 7.31
CA MET A 73 10.65 3.69 7.12
C MET A 73 12.14 3.69 7.54
N GLY A 74 12.52 2.77 8.42
CA GLY A 74 13.92 2.51 8.78
C GLY A 74 14.60 1.45 7.93
N ASN A 75 13.85 0.74 7.09
CA ASN A 75 14.42 -0.29 6.23
C ASN A 75 15.07 0.34 4.99
N PRO A 76 16.37 0.12 4.74
CA PRO A 76 17.05 0.68 3.58
C PRO A 76 16.49 0.18 2.23
N GLU A 77 15.76 -0.92 2.21
CA GLU A 77 15.07 -1.42 1.02
C GLU A 77 13.79 -0.64 0.71
N CYS A 78 13.21 0.08 1.68
CA CYS A 78 12.04 0.90 1.45
C CYS A 78 12.42 2.15 0.65
N TRP A 79 11.80 2.35 -0.50
CA TRP A 79 12.05 3.53 -1.33
C TRP A 79 11.76 4.86 -0.63
N MET A 80 10.89 4.84 0.39
CA MET A 80 10.56 6.01 1.21
C MET A 80 11.52 6.23 2.39
N SER A 81 12.47 5.33 2.64
CA SER A 81 13.38 5.43 3.78
C SER A 81 14.20 6.73 3.82
N GLY A 82 14.40 7.37 2.68
CA GLY A 82 15.07 8.68 2.56
C GLY A 82 14.11 9.89 2.61
N LEU A 83 12.80 9.65 2.62
CA LEU A 83 11.81 10.71 2.71
C LEU A 83 11.43 10.91 4.17
N LEU A 84 12.07 11.84 4.84
CA LEU A 84 11.83 12.20 6.25
C LEU A 84 10.39 12.67 6.58
N LEU A 85 9.48 12.61 5.60
CA LEU A 85 8.12 13.08 5.76
C LEU A 85 7.24 12.13 6.58
N TYR A 86 7.62 10.85 6.68
CA TYR A 86 6.85 9.83 7.35
C TYR A 86 7.79 8.89 8.11
N SER A 87 8.02 9.15 9.36
CA SER A 87 8.76 8.25 10.26
C SER A 87 7.81 7.63 11.27
N ASN A 88 8.06 6.38 11.68
CA ASN A 88 7.46 5.88 12.89
C ASN A 88 8.18 6.50 14.11
N PRO A 89 7.47 6.92 15.15
CA PRO A 89 6.01 6.91 15.27
C PRO A 89 5.34 7.93 14.34
N ILE A 90 4.10 7.63 13.93
CA ILE A 90 3.24 8.62 13.28
C ILE A 90 2.68 9.51 14.38
N GLU A 91 3.05 10.77 14.38
CA GLU A 91 2.56 11.75 15.35
C GLU A 91 1.04 11.90 15.21
N ASP A 92 0.35 11.92 16.34
CA ASP A 92 -1.11 12.06 16.42
C ASP A 92 -1.92 11.01 15.62
N PHE A 93 -1.43 9.78 15.51
CA PHE A 93 -2.07 8.72 14.70
C PHE A 93 -3.54 8.49 15.08
N GLU A 94 -3.86 8.48 16.38
CA GLU A 94 -5.24 8.34 16.85
C GLU A 94 -6.16 9.46 16.33
N SER A 95 -5.70 10.69 16.36
CA SER A 95 -6.45 11.84 15.82
C SER A 95 -6.63 11.73 14.30
N LEU A 96 -5.60 11.29 13.59
CA LEU A 96 -5.66 11.09 12.13
C LEU A 96 -6.63 9.97 11.74
N MET A 97 -6.69 8.89 12.53
CA MET A 97 -7.65 7.81 12.34
C MET A 97 -9.08 8.28 12.65
N ALA A 98 -9.28 9.12 13.67
CA ALA A 98 -10.58 9.70 13.98
C ALA A 98 -11.08 10.61 12.84
N GLU A 99 -10.21 11.45 12.27
CA GLU A 99 -10.52 12.27 11.09
C GLU A 99 -10.89 11.39 9.87
N ALA A 100 -10.16 10.30 9.67
CA ALA A 100 -10.42 9.35 8.61
C ALA A 100 -11.78 8.66 8.76
N ALA A 101 -12.14 8.30 10.01
CA ALA A 101 -13.43 7.70 10.34
C ALA A 101 -14.58 8.68 10.12
N GLU A 102 -14.44 9.95 10.53
CA GLU A 102 -15.43 11.01 10.26
C GLU A 102 -15.59 11.23 8.74
N ALA A 103 -14.51 11.15 8.00
CA ALA A 103 -14.52 11.27 6.54
C ALA A 103 -15.06 10.01 5.82
N GLY A 104 -15.27 8.90 6.53
CA GLY A 104 -15.89 7.67 6.06
C GLY A 104 -14.98 6.79 5.19
N TRP A 105 -13.68 6.73 5.50
CA TRP A 105 -12.73 5.85 4.84
C TRP A 105 -11.82 5.06 5.80
N ALA A 106 -12.07 5.18 7.12
CA ALA A 106 -11.47 4.30 8.14
C ALA A 106 -12.53 3.87 9.14
N TRP A 107 -12.37 2.70 9.73
CA TRP A 107 -13.31 2.12 10.70
C TRP A 107 -12.55 1.30 11.73
N THR A 108 -13.17 1.17 12.90
CA THR A 108 -12.82 0.20 13.94
C THR A 108 -14.06 -0.60 14.26
N PHE A 109 -13.95 -1.92 14.26
CA PHE A 109 -15.02 -2.87 14.55
C PHE A 109 -14.63 -3.75 15.74
N ASP A 110 -15.60 -4.18 16.50
CA ASP A 110 -15.40 -5.09 17.64
C ASP A 110 -15.11 -6.53 17.18
N SER A 111 -15.42 -6.86 15.92
CA SER A 111 -15.20 -8.20 15.36
C SER A 111 -15.03 -8.18 13.84
N VAL A 112 -14.39 -9.24 13.32
CA VAL A 112 -14.26 -9.48 11.87
C VAL A 112 -15.63 -9.63 11.21
N ALA A 113 -16.57 -10.33 11.86
CA ALA A 113 -17.92 -10.54 11.32
C ALA A 113 -18.67 -9.22 11.13
N GLU A 114 -18.59 -8.31 12.11
CA GLU A 114 -19.20 -6.98 12.00
C GLU A 114 -18.58 -6.17 10.85
N ALA A 115 -17.25 -6.22 10.72
CA ALA A 115 -16.53 -5.56 9.62
C ALA A 115 -16.97 -6.11 8.26
N ALA A 116 -17.01 -7.43 8.13
CA ALA A 116 -17.42 -8.12 6.90
C ALA A 116 -18.86 -7.76 6.49
N GLU A 117 -19.80 -7.77 7.44
CA GLU A 117 -21.19 -7.40 7.18
C GLU A 117 -21.33 -5.93 6.80
N THR A 118 -20.70 -5.03 7.58
CA THR A 118 -20.85 -3.57 7.40
C THR A 118 -20.26 -3.08 6.09
N LEU A 119 -19.10 -3.62 5.71
CA LEU A 119 -18.37 -3.19 4.50
C LEU A 119 -18.64 -4.07 3.27
N GLY A 120 -19.42 -5.17 3.44
CA GLY A 120 -19.70 -6.10 2.37
C GLY A 120 -18.52 -6.99 1.96
N LEU A 121 -17.54 -7.17 2.83
CA LEU A 121 -16.34 -7.96 2.59
C LEU A 121 -16.59 -9.44 2.86
N THR A 122 -17.40 -10.07 2.02
CA THR A 122 -18.01 -11.40 2.26
C THR A 122 -17.00 -12.53 2.50
N ASN A 123 -15.78 -12.40 2.01
CA ASN A 123 -14.73 -13.42 2.12
C ASN A 123 -13.69 -13.09 3.20
N LEU A 124 -13.87 -11.98 3.96
CA LEU A 124 -12.86 -11.49 4.90
C LEU A 124 -12.49 -12.50 5.98
N GLU A 125 -13.48 -13.20 6.56
CA GLU A 125 -13.23 -14.20 7.61
C GLU A 125 -12.37 -15.35 7.09
N GLU A 126 -12.70 -15.90 5.91
CA GLU A 126 -11.91 -16.98 5.28
C GLU A 126 -10.50 -16.49 4.92
N THR A 127 -10.39 -15.29 4.38
CA THR A 127 -9.10 -14.67 4.04
C THR A 127 -8.19 -14.53 5.26
N LEU A 128 -8.74 -14.09 6.41
CA LEU A 128 -7.98 -13.96 7.65
C LEU A 128 -7.53 -15.32 8.20
N VAL A 129 -8.39 -16.33 8.14
CA VAL A 129 -8.02 -17.71 8.55
C VAL A 129 -6.86 -18.22 7.69
N ASN A 130 -6.93 -18.07 6.37
CA ASN A 130 -5.89 -18.50 5.45
C ASN A 130 -4.57 -17.72 5.67
N TYR A 131 -4.66 -16.41 5.81
CA TYR A 131 -3.49 -15.56 6.05
C TYR A 131 -2.79 -15.88 7.38
N ASN A 132 -3.56 -16.06 8.45
CA ASN A 132 -3.01 -16.46 9.76
C ASN A 132 -2.37 -17.85 9.69
N GLY A 133 -2.92 -18.76 8.89
CA GLY A 133 -2.29 -20.07 8.60
C GLY A 133 -0.91 -19.93 7.94
N PHE A 134 -0.73 -18.99 7.03
CA PHE A 134 0.60 -18.68 6.46
C PHE A 134 1.54 -18.09 7.51
N CYS A 135 1.03 -17.27 8.42
CA CYS A 135 1.84 -16.75 9.53
C CYS A 135 2.31 -17.85 10.48
N GLU A 136 1.47 -18.83 10.77
CA GLU A 136 1.82 -19.99 11.62
C GLU A 136 2.88 -20.89 10.97
N THR A 137 2.75 -21.14 9.66
CA THR A 137 3.70 -21.97 8.92
C THR A 137 4.98 -21.24 8.54
N GLY A 138 4.96 -19.91 8.53
CA GLY A 138 6.04 -19.07 8.04
C GLY A 138 6.21 -19.10 6.53
N GLU A 139 5.20 -19.56 5.78
CA GLU A 139 5.24 -19.68 4.32
C GLU A 139 3.93 -19.21 3.71
N ASP A 140 3.98 -18.10 2.94
CA ASP A 140 2.88 -17.61 2.12
C ASP A 140 2.94 -18.27 0.74
N THR A 141 2.05 -19.23 0.52
CA THR A 141 1.97 -19.99 -0.74
C THR A 141 1.10 -19.31 -1.80
N GLU A 142 0.38 -18.22 -1.46
CA GLU A 142 -0.46 -17.50 -2.40
C GLU A 142 0.29 -16.38 -3.12
N PHE A 143 0.91 -15.48 -2.34
CA PHE A 143 1.56 -14.29 -2.89
C PHE A 143 3.04 -14.19 -2.53
N PHE A 144 3.60 -15.20 -1.87
CA PHE A 144 5.03 -15.31 -1.57
C PHE A 144 5.58 -14.14 -0.74
N LYS A 145 4.76 -13.59 0.18
CA LYS A 145 5.21 -12.60 1.15
C LYS A 145 6.31 -13.20 2.02
N ARG A 146 7.37 -12.46 2.26
CA ARG A 146 8.52 -12.94 3.04
C ARG A 146 8.11 -13.32 4.45
N ALA A 147 8.66 -14.43 4.96
CA ALA A 147 8.32 -14.96 6.28
C ALA A 147 8.49 -13.94 7.41
N GLU A 148 9.56 -13.15 7.38
CA GLU A 148 9.82 -12.09 8.37
C GLU A 148 8.78 -10.96 8.36
N MET A 149 8.01 -10.86 7.27
CA MET A 149 6.97 -9.85 7.08
C MET A 149 5.57 -10.40 7.34
N LEU A 150 5.44 -11.68 7.60
CA LEU A 150 4.18 -12.30 8.00
C LEU A 150 3.89 -11.94 9.47
N LYS A 151 2.81 -11.23 9.70
CA LYS A 151 2.30 -10.88 11.03
C LYS A 151 0.86 -11.33 11.11
N ALA A 152 0.59 -12.28 12.00
CA ALA A 152 -0.76 -12.73 12.24
C ALA A 152 -1.63 -11.58 12.75
N ILE A 153 -2.90 -11.58 12.35
CA ILE A 153 -3.90 -10.60 12.78
C ILE A 153 -4.74 -11.26 13.87
N ASP A 154 -4.76 -10.66 15.05
CA ASP A 154 -5.63 -11.09 16.13
C ASP A 154 -7.09 -10.80 15.76
N THR A 155 -7.88 -11.87 15.61
CA THR A 155 -9.29 -11.80 15.22
C THR A 155 -10.24 -11.82 16.41
N ASP A 156 -9.74 -11.98 17.63
CA ASP A 156 -10.51 -11.97 18.88
C ASP A 156 -10.64 -10.54 19.46
N GLY A 157 -9.88 -9.59 18.93
CA GLY A 157 -9.86 -8.19 19.33
C GLY A 157 -10.45 -7.23 18.30
N PRO A 158 -10.29 -5.91 18.54
CA PRO A 158 -10.72 -4.90 17.59
C PRO A 158 -9.98 -5.03 16.24
N ILE A 159 -10.73 -4.81 15.16
CA ILE A 159 -10.21 -4.79 13.79
C ILE A 159 -10.29 -3.38 13.26
N HIS A 160 -9.16 -2.89 12.78
CA HIS A 160 -9.03 -1.58 12.15
C HIS A 160 -8.93 -1.75 10.64
N ILE A 161 -9.70 -0.96 9.91
CA ILE A 161 -9.79 -1.04 8.45
C ILE A 161 -9.66 0.35 7.85
N ILE A 162 -8.83 0.47 6.82
CA ILE A 162 -8.68 1.69 6.02
C ILE A 162 -8.97 1.36 4.56
N GLN A 163 -9.84 2.15 3.93
CA GLN A 163 -10.18 2.04 2.52
C GLN A 163 -9.30 2.95 1.67
N TYR A 164 -8.83 2.38 0.56
CA TYR A 164 -8.03 3.09 -0.43
C TYR A 164 -8.63 2.97 -1.83
N ASN A 165 -8.32 3.95 -2.66
CA ASN A 165 -8.53 3.88 -4.09
C ASN A 165 -7.17 3.90 -4.78
N PRO A 166 -6.89 2.99 -5.72
CA PRO A 166 -5.68 3.03 -6.49
C PRO A 166 -5.52 4.36 -7.22
N ALA A 167 -4.32 4.90 -7.20
CA ALA A 167 -3.97 6.12 -7.91
C ALA A 167 -2.58 5.97 -8.55
N ALA A 168 -2.39 6.54 -9.72
CA ALA A 168 -1.08 6.61 -10.34
C ALA A 168 -0.31 7.81 -9.78
N PHE A 169 0.87 7.55 -9.24
CA PHE A 169 1.78 8.61 -8.80
C PHE A 169 2.51 9.22 -10.00
N ASN A 170 3.02 8.37 -10.87
CA ASN A 170 3.58 8.74 -12.16
C ASN A 170 3.50 7.55 -13.13
N THR A 171 3.91 7.75 -14.37
CA THR A 171 4.09 6.68 -15.35
C THR A 171 5.58 6.44 -15.55
N ALA A 172 6.01 5.18 -15.55
CA ALA A 172 7.34 4.80 -16.01
C ALA A 172 7.29 4.57 -17.52
N GLY A 173 8.25 5.16 -18.23
CA GLY A 173 8.25 5.17 -19.69
C GLY A 173 7.89 6.56 -20.23
N GLY A 174 7.73 6.68 -21.52
CA GLY A 174 7.46 7.97 -22.16
C GLY A 174 7.96 8.03 -23.59
N CYS A 175 8.15 9.23 -24.07
CA CYS A 175 8.69 9.43 -25.42
C CYS A 175 10.15 9.00 -25.50
N ARG A 176 10.50 8.33 -26.60
CA ARG A 176 11.90 8.03 -26.90
C ARG A 176 12.67 9.32 -27.23
N THR A 177 13.87 9.45 -26.67
CA THR A 177 14.72 10.61 -26.89
C THR A 177 16.16 10.20 -27.27
N ASP A 178 16.91 11.13 -27.82
CA ASP A 178 18.38 11.03 -27.95
C ASP A 178 19.10 11.52 -26.67
N GLU A 179 20.45 11.52 -26.70
CA GLU A 179 21.28 11.97 -25.58
C GLU A 179 21.17 13.48 -25.28
N PHE A 180 20.52 14.25 -26.15
CA PHE A 180 20.20 15.67 -25.93
C PHE A 180 18.77 15.91 -25.53
N CYS A 181 18.03 14.84 -25.11
CA CYS A 181 16.62 14.89 -24.73
C CYS A 181 15.67 15.36 -25.84
N ARG A 182 16.06 15.29 -27.11
CA ARG A 182 15.19 15.56 -28.25
C ARG A 182 14.28 14.35 -28.49
N ALA A 183 12.99 14.60 -28.67
CA ALA A 183 12.05 13.54 -29.03
C ALA A 183 12.42 12.94 -30.39
N LEU A 184 12.27 11.63 -30.54
CA LEU A 184 12.55 10.91 -31.77
C LEU A 184 11.25 10.49 -32.48
N THR A 185 11.28 10.48 -33.80
CA THR A 185 10.27 9.85 -34.64
C THR A 185 10.33 8.33 -34.53
N ALA A 186 9.39 7.63 -35.16
CA ALA A 186 9.43 6.17 -35.30
C ALA A 186 10.69 5.64 -35.98
N ASP A 187 11.28 6.44 -36.86
CA ASP A 187 12.50 6.13 -37.59
C ASP A 187 13.79 6.58 -36.88
N PHE A 188 13.66 6.95 -35.58
CA PHE A 188 14.76 7.41 -34.72
C PHE A 188 15.41 8.76 -35.13
N GLU A 189 14.71 9.55 -35.94
CA GLU A 189 15.17 10.88 -36.31
C GLU A 189 14.71 11.95 -35.31
N PRO A 190 15.57 12.87 -34.87
CA PRO A 190 15.18 13.92 -33.93
C PRO A 190 14.11 14.84 -34.50
N ILE A 191 13.07 15.07 -33.71
CA ILE A 191 12.04 16.06 -34.01
C ILE A 191 12.58 17.44 -33.65
N ASN A 192 12.77 18.29 -34.63
CA ASN A 192 13.39 19.60 -34.44
C ASN A 192 12.53 20.50 -33.53
N GLY A 193 13.14 21.02 -32.46
CA GLY A 193 12.52 21.93 -31.51
C GLY A 193 11.65 21.22 -30.43
N LEU A 194 11.56 19.87 -30.41
CA LEU A 194 10.82 19.14 -29.41
C LEU A 194 11.78 18.46 -28.44
N TYR A 195 11.72 18.85 -27.16
CA TYR A 195 12.53 18.31 -26.08
C TYR A 195 11.62 17.70 -25.00
N ILE A 196 12.03 16.56 -24.42
CA ILE A 196 11.29 15.84 -23.40
C ILE A 196 12.15 15.77 -22.13
N ALA A 197 11.55 16.09 -20.99
CA ALA A 197 12.23 16.10 -19.69
C ALA A 197 11.43 15.35 -18.62
N GLY A 198 12.10 14.98 -17.53
CA GLY A 198 11.48 14.29 -16.40
C GLY A 198 11.00 12.88 -16.76
N VAL A 199 9.96 12.41 -16.10
CA VAL A 199 9.40 11.06 -16.26
C VAL A 199 8.81 10.78 -17.64
N GLU A 200 8.54 11.81 -18.42
CA GLU A 200 8.09 11.69 -19.80
C GLU A 200 9.23 11.30 -20.76
N ASN A 201 10.48 11.33 -20.31
CA ASN A 201 11.64 10.90 -21.07
C ASN A 201 11.86 9.40 -20.88
N GLY A 202 11.25 8.57 -21.72
CA GLY A 202 11.32 7.11 -21.65
C GLY A 202 12.70 6.51 -21.97
N SER A 203 13.70 7.32 -22.31
CA SER A 203 15.09 6.86 -22.53
C SER A 203 15.96 6.98 -21.28
N LEU A 204 15.45 7.58 -20.19
CA LEU A 204 16.14 7.74 -18.91
C LEU A 204 15.68 6.74 -17.84
N TYR A 205 14.56 6.04 -18.05
CA TYR A 205 13.94 5.13 -17.10
C TYR A 205 13.72 3.75 -17.72
#